data_dfa2e26cf4f1aae7b01a4979887ec0f5
#
_entry.id   dfa2e26cf4f1aae7b01a4979887ec0f5
#
_cell.length_a   1.000
_cell.length_b   1.000
_cell.length_c   1.000
_cell.angle_alpha   90.00
_cell.angle_beta   90.00
_cell.angle_gamma   90.00
#
_symmetry.space_group_name_H-M   'P 1'
#
loop_
_entity.id
_entity.type
_entity.pdbx_description
1 polymer ?
#
loop_
_entity_poly.entity_id
_entity_poly.type
_entity_poly.pdbx_seq_one_letter_code
_entity_poly.pdbx_strand_id
1 'polypeptide(L)'
;GFEKKYARELSGGMRQRVALARTLAVKPRIILMDEPFGALDRVTRWEMQDLLIELWEQVEATVFLVTHDIPEAVFLGDRVFIFSPRPGKLLEIVKLPRPTEKASHMQRTAKFAEIVNEISRKVEAAR
;
A
#
# COMPACT_ATOMS: atom_id res chain seq x y z
N GLY A 1 19.59 3.10 19.22
CA GLY A 1 19.11 3.34 18.07
C GLY A 1 19.91 3.32 16.80
N PHE A 2 19.21 3.55 15.73
CA PHE A 2 19.77 3.56 14.38
C PHE A 2 19.92 4.97 13.80
N GLU A 3 19.72 6.00 14.61
CA GLU A 3 19.69 7.39 14.17
C GLU A 3 21.00 7.86 13.51
N LYS A 4 22.10 7.29 13.96
CA LYS A 4 23.43 7.63 13.47
C LYS A 4 23.97 6.70 12.38
N LYS A 5 23.18 5.71 11.97
CA LYS A 5 23.60 4.76 10.94
C LYS A 5 23.36 5.32 9.54
N TYR A 6 24.26 5.02 8.63
CA TYR A 6 24.08 5.37 7.22
C TYR A 6 23.00 4.47 6.60
N ALA A 7 22.32 4.97 5.57
CA ALA A 7 21.24 4.24 4.89
C ALA A 7 21.64 2.82 4.45
N ARG A 8 22.90 2.64 4.04
CA ARG A 8 23.42 1.33 3.62
C ARG A 8 23.50 0.29 4.76
N GLU A 9 23.49 0.76 6.00
CA GLU A 9 23.59 -0.09 7.19
C GLU A 9 22.22 -0.53 7.70
N LEU A 10 21.13 -0.06 7.06
CA LEU A 10 19.77 -0.35 7.47
C LEU A 10 19.20 -1.51 6.67
N SER A 11 18.29 -2.28 7.31
CA SER A 11 17.51 -3.29 6.61
C SER A 11 16.54 -2.64 5.59
N GLY A 12 15.98 -3.43 4.68
CA GLY A 12 14.98 -2.95 3.74
C GLY A 12 13.78 -2.27 4.41
N GLY A 13 13.27 -2.87 5.49
CA GLY A 13 12.16 -2.29 6.26
C GLY A 13 12.55 -0.98 6.95
N MET A 14 13.76 -0.92 7.50
CA MET A 14 14.27 0.31 8.12
C MET A 14 14.44 1.43 7.10
N ARG A 15 14.92 1.11 5.90
CA ARG A 15 15.03 2.09 4.80
C ARG A 15 13.66 2.65 4.43
N GLN A 16 12.65 1.79 4.36
CA GLN A 16 11.29 2.22 4.06
C GLN A 16 10.72 3.12 5.16
N ARG A 17 10.96 2.80 6.42
CA ARG A 17 10.53 3.67 7.54
C ARG A 17 11.17 5.05 7.46
N VAL A 18 12.45 5.12 7.13
CA VAL A 18 13.16 6.39 6.96
C VAL A 18 12.57 7.17 5.79
N ALA A 19 12.34 6.51 4.65
CA ALA A 19 11.75 7.14 3.47
C ALA A 19 10.35 7.70 3.78
N LEU A 20 9.51 6.95 4.49
CA LEU A 20 8.19 7.40 4.91
C LEU A 20 8.27 8.61 5.84
N ALA A 21 9.16 8.57 6.84
CA ALA A 21 9.35 9.67 7.77
C ALA A 21 9.79 10.95 7.04
N ARG A 22 10.69 10.83 6.06
CA ARG A 22 11.13 11.97 5.24
C ARG A 22 9.99 12.55 4.42
N THR A 23 9.18 11.69 3.82
CA THR A 23 8.03 12.13 3.03
C THR A 23 7.04 12.90 3.90
N LEU A 24 6.74 12.40 5.09
CA LEU A 24 5.77 13.01 5.98
C LEU A 24 6.30 14.29 6.66
N ALA A 25 7.61 14.39 6.84
CA ALA A 25 8.22 15.57 7.48
C ALA A 25 7.97 16.87 6.71
N VAL A 26 7.80 16.81 5.40
CA VAL A 26 7.51 17.99 4.57
C VAL A 26 6.02 18.33 4.52
N LYS A 27 5.17 17.56 5.17
CA LYS A 27 3.70 17.73 5.23
C LYS A 27 3.06 17.94 3.85
N PRO A 28 3.21 16.98 2.93
CA PRO A 28 2.69 17.13 1.58
C PRO A 28 1.16 17.04 1.56
N ARG A 29 0.54 17.57 0.52
CA ARG A 29 -0.89 17.41 0.26
C ARG A 29 -1.18 16.20 -0.62
N ILE A 30 -0.22 15.83 -1.45
CA ILE A 30 -0.29 14.68 -2.35
C ILE A 30 0.96 13.84 -2.15
N ILE A 31 0.77 12.55 -1.98
CA ILE A 31 1.85 11.58 -1.85
C ILE A 31 1.71 10.57 -2.99
N LEU A 32 2.79 10.37 -3.74
CA LEU A 32 2.85 9.36 -4.79
C LEU A 32 3.79 8.24 -4.35
N MET A 33 3.30 7.00 -4.37
CA MET A 33 4.07 5.83 -4.02
C MET A 33 4.00 4.81 -5.16
N ASP A 34 5.15 4.41 -5.65
CA ASP A 34 5.26 3.44 -6.74
C ASP A 34 5.94 2.17 -6.22
N GLU A 35 5.18 1.08 -6.12
CA GLU A 35 5.63 -0.23 -5.65
C GLU A 35 6.45 -0.13 -4.35
N PRO A 36 5.92 0.52 -3.28
CA PRO A 36 6.73 0.87 -2.13
C PRO A 36 7.24 -0.32 -1.31
N PHE A 37 6.56 -1.46 -1.38
CA PHE A 37 6.87 -2.62 -0.55
C PHE A 37 7.24 -3.88 -1.34
N GLY A 38 7.50 -3.74 -2.62
CA GLY A 38 7.75 -4.87 -3.51
C GLY A 38 8.96 -5.74 -3.13
N ALA A 39 9.98 -5.14 -2.50
CA ALA A 39 11.20 -5.84 -2.12
C ALA A 39 11.17 -6.45 -0.71
N LEU A 40 10.07 -6.28 0.03
CA LEU A 40 9.97 -6.75 1.41
C LEU A 40 9.38 -8.15 1.49
N ASP A 41 9.79 -8.91 2.50
CA ASP A 41 9.14 -10.16 2.85
C ASP A 41 7.73 -9.92 3.39
N ARG A 42 6.92 -10.99 3.48
CA ARG A 42 5.51 -10.89 3.86
C ARG A 42 5.29 -10.22 5.21
N VAL A 43 6.03 -10.65 6.23
CA VAL A 43 5.85 -10.15 7.61
C VAL A 43 6.24 -8.68 7.70
N THR A 44 7.39 -8.32 7.15
CA THR A 44 7.85 -6.93 7.12
C THR A 44 6.89 -6.05 6.32
N ARG A 45 6.36 -6.57 5.21
CA ARG A 45 5.37 -5.86 4.41
C ARG A 45 4.10 -5.56 5.22
N TRP A 46 3.58 -6.52 5.96
CA TRP A 46 2.42 -6.30 6.82
C TRP A 46 2.68 -5.23 7.88
N GLU A 47 3.84 -5.28 8.53
CA GLU A 47 4.23 -4.27 9.52
C GLU A 47 4.31 -2.88 8.91
N MET A 48 4.86 -2.77 7.71
CA MET A 48 4.96 -1.49 7.01
C MET A 48 3.60 -0.97 6.55
N GLN A 49 2.72 -1.85 6.13
CA GLN A 49 1.35 -1.48 5.76
C GLN A 49 0.58 -0.95 6.97
N ASP A 50 0.69 -1.59 8.12
CA ASP A 50 0.08 -1.11 9.37
C ASP A 50 0.62 0.26 9.75
N LEU A 51 1.93 0.45 9.69
CA LEU A 51 2.57 1.72 9.97
C LEU A 51 2.08 2.82 9.03
N LEU A 52 1.95 2.51 7.75
CA LEU A 52 1.51 3.46 6.74
C LEU A 52 0.08 3.95 7.02
N ILE A 53 -0.81 3.05 7.40
CA ILE A 53 -2.18 3.42 7.77
C ILE A 53 -2.20 4.34 8.99
N GLU A 54 -1.42 4.02 10.02
CA GLU A 54 -1.30 4.87 11.20
C GLU A 54 -0.82 6.28 10.84
N LEU A 55 0.18 6.37 9.97
CA LEU A 55 0.73 7.66 9.54
C LEU A 55 -0.27 8.45 8.70
N TRP A 56 -1.00 7.79 7.82
CA TRP A 56 -2.00 8.45 6.98
C TRP A 56 -3.17 9.01 7.77
N GLU A 57 -3.52 8.40 8.90
CA GLU A 57 -4.56 8.92 9.79
C GLU A 57 -4.15 10.25 10.44
N GLN A 58 -2.86 10.52 10.54
CA GLN A 58 -2.31 11.72 11.17
C GLN A 58 -2.07 12.88 10.19
N VAL A 59 -2.17 12.63 8.90
CA VAL A 59 -1.90 13.64 7.88
C VAL A 59 -3.09 13.82 6.95
N GLU A 60 -3.31 15.07 6.52
CA GLU A 60 -4.35 15.40 5.55
C GLU A 60 -3.75 15.39 4.14
N ALA A 61 -3.42 14.20 3.66
CA ALA A 61 -2.85 14.03 2.33
C ALA A 61 -3.71 13.09 1.51
N THR A 62 -3.73 13.33 0.20
CA THR A 62 -4.25 12.37 -0.79
C THR A 62 -3.08 11.50 -1.22
N VAL A 63 -3.24 10.18 -1.11
CA VAL A 63 -2.19 9.22 -1.44
C VAL A 63 -2.58 8.45 -2.68
N PHE A 64 -1.68 8.44 -3.67
CA PHE A 64 -1.78 7.58 -4.84
C PHE A 64 -0.73 6.48 -4.72
N LEU A 65 -1.20 5.25 -4.64
CA LEU A 65 -0.36 4.08 -4.53
C LEU A 65 -0.45 3.28 -5.82
N VAL A 66 0.68 3.06 -6.48
CA VAL A 66 0.78 2.19 -7.64
C VAL A 66 1.37 0.87 -7.20
N THR A 67 0.66 -0.22 -7.44
CA THR A 67 1.11 -1.56 -7.10
C THR A 67 0.48 -2.60 -8.01
N HIS A 68 1.18 -3.71 -8.24
CA HIS A 68 0.62 -4.89 -8.90
C HIS A 68 0.18 -5.94 -7.86
N ASP A 69 0.44 -5.69 -6.59
CA ASP A 69 0.05 -6.56 -5.48
C ASP A 69 -1.39 -6.24 -5.09
N ILE A 70 -2.33 -7.09 -5.50
CA ILE A 70 -3.76 -6.85 -5.25
C ILE A 70 -4.12 -6.85 -3.76
N PRO A 71 -3.62 -7.78 -2.93
CA PRO A 71 -3.83 -7.69 -1.48
C PRO A 71 -3.38 -6.37 -0.87
N GLU A 72 -2.26 -5.82 -1.30
CA GLU A 72 -1.77 -4.51 -0.86
C GLU A 72 -2.75 -3.40 -1.22
N ALA A 73 -3.20 -3.36 -2.47
CA ALA A 73 -4.17 -2.37 -2.93
C ALA A 73 -5.48 -2.45 -2.14
N VAL A 74 -5.96 -3.65 -1.87
CA VAL A 74 -7.20 -3.88 -1.12
C VAL A 74 -7.07 -3.46 0.35
N PHE A 75 -5.92 -3.72 0.95
CA PHE A 75 -5.72 -3.38 2.36
C PHE A 75 -5.49 -1.87 2.56
N LEU A 76 -4.71 -1.25 1.70
CA LEU A 76 -4.31 0.15 1.87
C LEU A 76 -5.27 1.16 1.26
N GLY A 77 -5.96 0.81 0.18
CA GLY A 77 -6.76 1.76 -0.57
C GLY A 77 -8.16 2.00 -0.01
N ASP A 78 -8.63 3.23 -0.11
CA ASP A 78 -10.06 3.55 0.06
C ASP A 78 -10.80 3.22 -1.24
N ARG A 79 -10.11 3.36 -2.37
CA ARG A 79 -10.62 3.05 -3.71
C ARG A 79 -9.51 2.43 -4.54
N VAL A 80 -9.85 1.44 -5.33
CA VAL A 80 -8.93 0.84 -6.29
C VAL A 80 -9.34 1.27 -7.69
N PHE A 81 -8.39 1.82 -8.43
CA PHE A 81 -8.55 2.25 -9.81
C PHE A 81 -7.93 1.18 -10.69
N ILE A 82 -8.75 0.55 -11.53
CA ILE A 82 -8.30 -0.52 -12.43
C ILE A 82 -8.10 0.06 -13.83
N PHE A 83 -6.90 -0.10 -14.36
CA PHE A 83 -6.55 0.40 -15.69
C PHE A 83 -6.35 -0.74 -16.67
N SER A 84 -6.63 -0.48 -17.94
CA SER A 84 -6.32 -1.40 -19.03
C SER A 84 -4.82 -1.45 -19.28
N PRO A 85 -4.32 -2.51 -19.98
CA PRO A 85 -3.00 -2.46 -20.57
C PRO A 85 -2.87 -1.29 -21.55
N ARG A 86 -1.70 -1.07 -22.10
CA ARG A 86 -1.45 0.06 -23.02
C ARG A 86 -2.43 0.11 -24.20
N PRO A 87 -2.97 1.30 -24.52
CA PRO A 87 -2.88 2.54 -23.77
C PRO A 87 -3.72 2.47 -22.49
N GLY A 88 -3.18 2.94 -21.37
CA GLY A 88 -3.85 2.86 -20.08
C GLY A 88 -5.11 3.69 -20.01
N LYS A 89 -6.26 3.04 -19.88
CA LYS A 89 -7.55 3.68 -19.68
C LYS A 89 -8.14 3.23 -18.35
N LEU A 90 -8.76 4.15 -17.64
CA LEU A 90 -9.47 3.81 -16.41
C LEU A 90 -10.71 2.99 -16.76
N LEU A 91 -10.78 1.75 -16.27
CA LEU A 91 -11.88 0.84 -16.54
C LEU A 91 -12.92 0.85 -15.43
N GLU A 92 -12.49 0.87 -14.19
CA GLU A 92 -13.38 0.78 -13.05
C GLU A 92 -12.76 1.38 -11.80
N ILE A 93 -13.60 1.90 -10.91
CA ILE A 93 -13.22 2.36 -9.58
C ILE A 93 -14.00 1.52 -8.58
N VAL A 94 -13.30 0.83 -7.70
CA VAL A 94 -13.90 -0.02 -6.66
C VAL A 94 -13.71 0.64 -5.30
N LYS A 95 -14.80 0.91 -4.61
CA LYS A 95 -14.75 1.39 -3.22
C LYS A 95 -14.47 0.22 -2.28
N LEU A 96 -13.64 0.47 -1.29
CA LEU A 96 -13.24 -0.53 -0.32
C LEU A 96 -13.56 -0.09 1.11
N PRO A 97 -13.85 -1.04 2.01
CA PRO A 97 -13.97 -0.73 3.42
C PRO A 97 -12.59 -0.39 4.01
N ARG A 98 -12.56 0.48 5.01
CA ARG A 98 -11.32 0.76 5.72
C ARG A 98 -10.89 -0.44 6.58
N PRO A 99 -9.59 -0.67 6.74
CA PRO A 99 -9.11 -1.72 7.61
C PRO A 99 -9.56 -1.48 9.06
N THR A 100 -10.06 -2.53 9.70
CA THR A 100 -10.47 -2.51 11.11
C THR A 100 -9.51 -3.28 12.00
N GLU A 101 -8.56 -4.00 11.40
CA GLU A 101 -7.60 -4.86 12.07
C GLU A 101 -6.24 -4.73 11.43
N LYS A 102 -5.21 -5.27 12.09
CA LYS A 102 -3.85 -5.32 11.52
C LYS A 102 -3.80 -6.17 10.25
N ALA A 103 -2.86 -5.83 9.37
CA ALA A 103 -2.66 -6.51 8.09
C ALA A 103 -2.52 -8.03 8.25
N SER A 104 -1.72 -8.47 9.22
CA SER A 104 -1.49 -9.89 9.48
C SER A 104 -2.76 -10.67 9.83
N HIS A 105 -3.75 -10.02 10.41
CA HIS A 105 -5.03 -10.64 10.76
C HIS A 105 -6.05 -10.46 9.64
N MET A 106 -6.28 -9.23 9.21
CA MET A 106 -7.29 -8.93 8.20
C MET A 106 -7.04 -9.66 6.87
N GLN A 107 -5.79 -9.73 6.43
CA GLN A 107 -5.45 -10.35 5.16
C GLN A 107 -5.55 -11.88 5.17
N ARG A 108 -5.83 -12.48 6.32
CA ARG A 108 -6.10 -13.92 6.45
C ARG A 108 -7.58 -14.26 6.51
N THR A 109 -8.45 -13.27 6.51
CA THR A 109 -9.90 -13.51 6.61
C THR A 109 -10.49 -13.95 5.27
N ALA A 110 -11.57 -14.73 5.32
CA ALA A 110 -12.29 -15.15 4.13
C ALA A 110 -12.90 -13.95 3.37
N LYS A 111 -13.39 -12.96 4.10
CA LYS A 111 -13.98 -11.76 3.50
C LYS A 111 -12.95 -10.97 2.70
N PHE A 112 -11.73 -10.84 3.23
CA PHE A 112 -10.64 -10.20 2.52
C PHE A 112 -10.30 -10.96 1.24
N ALA A 113 -10.21 -12.28 1.31
CA ALA A 113 -9.95 -13.13 0.15
C ALA A 113 -11.01 -12.96 -0.94
N GLU A 114 -12.28 -12.82 -0.56
CA GLU A 114 -13.37 -12.58 -1.52
C GLU A 114 -13.16 -11.27 -2.29
N ILE A 115 -12.81 -10.20 -1.59
CA ILE A 115 -12.56 -8.89 -2.21
C ILE A 115 -11.36 -8.98 -3.15
N VAL A 116 -10.27 -9.61 -2.71
CA VAL A 116 -9.06 -9.81 -3.54
C VAL A 116 -9.41 -10.59 -4.80
N ASN A 117 -10.18 -11.68 -4.68
CA ASN A 117 -10.58 -12.49 -5.81
C ASN A 117 -11.47 -11.73 -6.80
N GLU A 118 -12.39 -10.92 -6.30
CA GLU A 118 -13.25 -10.08 -7.14
C GLU A 118 -12.41 -9.10 -7.96
N ILE A 119 -11.48 -8.40 -7.33
CA ILE A 119 -10.60 -7.44 -8.01
C ILE A 119 -9.66 -8.16 -8.98
N SER A 120 -9.13 -9.32 -8.59
CA SER A 120 -8.28 -10.13 -9.46
C SER A 120 -9.00 -10.52 -10.76
N ARG A 121 -10.25 -10.92 -10.66
CA ARG A 121 -11.06 -11.25 -11.85
C ARG A 121 -11.25 -10.05 -12.76
N LYS A 122 -11.48 -8.87 -12.19
CA LYS A 122 -11.63 -7.62 -12.95
C LYS A 122 -10.34 -7.24 -13.66
N VAL A 123 -9.21 -7.40 -12.99
CA VAL A 123 -7.89 -7.14 -13.57
C VAL A 123 -7.59 -8.10 -14.71
N GLU A 124 -7.88 -9.39 -14.52
CA GLU A 124 -7.69 -10.41 -15.57
C GLU A 124 -8.57 -10.15 -16.80
N ALA A 125 -9.82 -9.75 -16.57
CA ALA A 125 -10.74 -9.42 -17.66
C ALA A 125 -10.30 -8.18 -18.46
N ALA A 126 -9.45 -7.33 -17.86
CA ALA A 126 -8.93 -6.12 -18.50
C ALA A 126 -7.72 -6.38 -19.43
N ARG A 127 -7.13 -7.57 -19.36
CA ARG A 127 -5.96 -7.93 -20.17
C ARG A 127 -6.34 -8.32 -21.60
#